data_b980fa25be96a97030ac32a1471c1952
#
_entry.id   b980fa25be96a97030ac32a1471c1952
#
_cell.length_a   1.000
_cell.length_b   1.000
_cell.length_c   1.000
_cell.angle_alpha   90.00
_cell.angle_beta   90.00
_cell.angle_gamma   90.00
#
_symmetry.space_group_name_H-M   'P 1'
#
loop_
_entity.id
_entity.type
_entity.pdbx_description
1 polymer ?
#
loop_
_entity_poly.entity_id
_entity_poly.type
_entity_poly.pdbx_seq_one_letter_code
_entity_poly.pdbx_strand_id
1 'polypeptide(L)'
;MPAIVTENLTRRFGTFTAVDRVNFKVERGEVFGFLGPNGSGKTTVIKMLTGILPLTQGRAFVDGIDVSADPEGVRHRIGYMSQKFSLYDDLTVAENLRFYGKAYGLRNRELENKIEEMITRNALGPYLDRQAGRLSGGWKQRLALGCALLHDPTILYLDEPTAGIDPVARRRLWDLLFELSGQGITFFVTTHYMDEAERCSHLAYIYYGRLIADGTPDSLRTLPDITPAGSQRYEVSTANVTAALRKARAVPSVKSATIFGRSIHALVEDSMTQAELENELRARDIEVEEIRALLPSLEDVFVELTYKHQTEAEVANA
;
A
#
# COMPACT_ATOMS: atom_id res chain seq x y z
N MET A 1 16.69 -15.74 -4.64
CA MET A 1 15.50 -16.29 -3.94
C MET A 1 14.67 -15.12 -3.47
N PRO A 2 13.34 -15.14 -3.63
CA PRO A 2 12.47 -14.09 -3.13
C PRO A 2 12.59 -13.94 -1.60
N ALA A 3 12.30 -12.73 -1.10
CA ALA A 3 12.30 -12.41 0.32
C ALA A 3 11.07 -13.01 1.03
N ILE A 4 9.91 -12.99 0.36
CA ILE A 4 8.67 -13.55 0.89
C ILE A 4 8.01 -14.39 -0.21
N VAL A 5 7.48 -15.56 0.18
CA VAL A 5 6.66 -16.42 -0.68
C VAL A 5 5.46 -16.91 0.11
N THR A 6 4.28 -16.81 -0.47
CA THR A 6 3.05 -17.38 0.11
C THR A 6 2.41 -18.37 -0.85
N GLU A 7 1.94 -19.50 -0.30
CA GLU A 7 1.30 -20.59 -1.03
C GLU A 7 -0.04 -20.91 -0.37
N ASN A 8 -1.14 -20.52 -0.99
CA ASN A 8 -2.51 -20.70 -0.52
C ASN A 8 -2.71 -20.23 0.94
N LEU A 9 -2.07 -19.10 1.27
CA LEU A 9 -2.10 -18.51 2.61
C LEU A 9 -3.54 -18.28 3.05
N THR A 10 -3.97 -18.96 4.12
CA THR A 10 -5.36 -18.92 4.59
C THR A 10 -5.43 -18.74 6.09
N ARG A 11 -6.33 -17.84 6.53
CA ARG A 11 -6.67 -17.66 7.94
C ARG A 11 -8.18 -17.63 8.15
N ARG A 12 -8.64 -18.48 9.06
CA ARG A 12 -10.04 -18.56 9.51
C ARG A 12 -10.15 -18.25 10.98
N PHE A 13 -11.23 -17.57 11.36
CA PHE A 13 -11.65 -17.34 12.75
C PHE A 13 -13.07 -17.89 12.90
N GLY A 14 -13.17 -19.11 13.44
CA GLY A 14 -14.43 -19.84 13.43
C GLY A 14 -14.93 -20.06 11.99
N THR A 15 -16.12 -19.57 11.68
CA THR A 15 -16.72 -19.62 10.34
C THR A 15 -16.26 -18.49 9.41
N PHE A 16 -15.64 -17.42 9.96
CA PHE A 16 -15.18 -16.28 9.16
C PHE A 16 -13.80 -16.54 8.57
N THR A 17 -13.68 -16.41 7.25
CA THR A 17 -12.39 -16.49 6.53
C THR A 17 -11.86 -15.08 6.29
N ALA A 18 -10.84 -14.68 7.04
CA ALA A 18 -10.23 -13.36 6.94
C ALA A 18 -9.20 -13.24 5.80
N VAL A 19 -8.56 -14.36 5.43
CA VAL A 19 -7.62 -14.48 4.31
C VAL A 19 -7.88 -15.84 3.66
N ASP A 20 -8.12 -15.85 2.33
CA ASP A 20 -8.51 -17.03 1.58
C ASP A 20 -7.54 -17.29 0.41
N ARG A 21 -6.65 -18.27 0.57
CA ARG A 21 -5.73 -18.80 -0.44
C ARG A 21 -4.91 -17.75 -1.18
N VAL A 22 -4.35 -16.80 -0.44
CA VAL A 22 -3.54 -15.72 -0.99
C VAL A 22 -2.17 -16.22 -1.41
N ASN A 23 -1.76 -15.91 -2.65
CA ASN A 23 -0.49 -16.30 -3.25
C ASN A 23 0.20 -15.06 -3.79
N PHE A 24 1.42 -14.77 -3.34
CA PHE A 24 2.27 -13.73 -3.90
C PHE A 24 3.74 -14.00 -3.58
N LYS A 25 4.63 -13.25 -4.25
CA LYS A 25 6.06 -13.26 -4.02
C LYS A 25 6.56 -11.83 -3.89
N VAL A 26 7.56 -11.63 -3.03
CA VAL A 26 8.26 -10.35 -2.86
C VAL A 26 9.74 -10.59 -3.12
N GLU A 27 10.31 -9.85 -4.05
CA GLU A 27 11.73 -9.98 -4.35
C GLU A 27 12.60 -9.20 -3.34
N ARG A 28 13.89 -9.57 -3.23
CA ARG A 28 14.81 -8.89 -2.30
C ARG A 28 15.08 -7.45 -2.74
N GLY A 29 15.09 -6.53 -1.77
CA GLY A 29 15.30 -5.11 -2.01
C GLY A 29 14.09 -4.40 -2.64
N GLU A 30 12.97 -5.09 -2.77
CA GLU A 30 11.74 -4.55 -3.35
C GLU A 30 10.96 -3.70 -2.35
N VAL A 31 10.30 -2.66 -2.83
CA VAL A 31 9.25 -1.94 -2.10
C VAL A 31 7.90 -2.48 -2.58
N PHE A 32 7.39 -3.47 -1.87
CA PHE A 32 6.15 -4.16 -2.21
C PHE A 32 4.97 -3.53 -1.49
N GLY A 33 3.98 -3.08 -2.27
CA GLY A 33 2.74 -2.50 -1.76
C GLY A 33 1.62 -3.54 -1.64
N PHE A 34 1.09 -3.74 -0.45
CA PHE A 34 -0.04 -4.63 -0.20
C PHE A 34 -1.28 -3.78 0.10
N LEU A 35 -2.10 -3.60 -0.92
CA LEU A 35 -3.21 -2.66 -0.92
C LEU A 35 -4.55 -3.33 -0.62
N GLY A 36 -5.50 -2.53 -0.15
CA GLY A 36 -6.87 -2.95 0.03
C GLY A 36 -7.63 -2.05 1.01
N PRO A 37 -8.96 -2.07 1.00
CA PRO A 37 -9.77 -1.30 1.93
C PRO A 37 -9.59 -1.78 3.38
N ASN A 38 -10.09 -0.99 4.33
CA ASN A 38 -10.08 -1.39 5.73
C ASN A 38 -10.91 -2.66 5.92
N GLY A 39 -10.37 -3.60 6.71
CA GLY A 39 -11.00 -4.90 6.93
C GLY A 39 -10.76 -5.95 5.83
N SER A 40 -10.02 -5.65 4.76
CA SER A 40 -9.75 -6.61 3.68
C SER A 40 -8.82 -7.77 4.04
N GLY A 41 -8.11 -7.70 5.19
CA GLY A 41 -7.20 -8.76 5.65
C GLY A 41 -5.73 -8.36 5.69
N LYS A 42 -5.32 -7.13 5.33
CA LYS A 42 -3.91 -6.67 5.27
C LYS A 42 -3.12 -6.96 6.54
N THR A 43 -3.59 -6.44 7.68
CA THR A 43 -2.94 -6.66 8.98
C THR A 43 -2.93 -8.15 9.37
N THR A 44 -3.94 -8.92 8.96
CA THR A 44 -3.98 -10.37 9.19
C THR A 44 -2.87 -11.08 8.44
N VAL A 45 -2.63 -10.71 7.17
CA VAL A 45 -1.52 -11.23 6.36
C VAL A 45 -0.18 -10.89 7.02
N ILE A 46 0.07 -9.63 7.41
CA ILE A 46 1.30 -9.25 8.12
C ILE A 46 1.49 -10.10 9.38
N LYS A 47 0.46 -10.23 10.23
CA LYS A 47 0.56 -11.01 11.47
C LYS A 47 0.86 -12.50 11.21
N MET A 48 0.37 -13.06 10.12
CA MET A 48 0.76 -14.41 9.70
C MET A 48 2.22 -14.47 9.28
N LEU A 49 2.66 -13.55 8.41
CA LEU A 49 4.04 -13.52 7.90
C LEU A 49 5.09 -13.22 8.99
N THR A 50 4.71 -12.50 10.04
CA THR A 50 5.57 -12.22 11.19
C THR A 50 5.56 -13.33 12.26
N GLY A 51 4.80 -14.42 12.02
CA GLY A 51 4.68 -15.51 12.98
C GLY A 51 3.93 -15.16 14.28
N ILE A 52 3.22 -14.02 14.33
CA ILE A 52 2.37 -13.62 15.47
C ILE A 52 1.04 -14.37 15.43
N LEU A 53 0.52 -14.65 14.24
CA LEU A 53 -0.75 -15.32 14.03
C LEU A 53 -0.53 -16.62 13.24
N PRO A 54 -0.91 -17.81 13.76
CA PRO A 54 -0.73 -19.05 13.04
C PRO A 54 -1.60 -19.10 11.78
N LEU A 55 -1.11 -19.75 10.73
CA LEU A 55 -1.86 -20.06 9.51
C LEU A 55 -2.92 -21.12 9.82
N THR A 56 -4.07 -21.05 9.13
CA THR A 56 -5.06 -22.14 9.17
C THR A 56 -4.78 -23.19 8.09
N GLN A 57 -4.35 -22.72 6.89
CA GLN A 57 -3.95 -23.55 5.75
C GLN A 57 -2.90 -22.80 4.91
N GLY A 58 -2.21 -23.55 4.04
CA GLY A 58 -1.18 -23.00 3.17
C GLY A 58 0.18 -22.93 3.82
N ARG A 59 1.11 -22.23 3.19
CA ARG A 59 2.49 -22.02 3.65
C ARG A 59 2.92 -20.58 3.44
N ALA A 60 3.86 -20.13 4.25
CA ALA A 60 4.54 -18.86 4.07
C ALA A 60 6.03 -19.02 4.40
N PHE A 61 6.86 -18.46 3.55
CA PHE A 61 8.31 -18.43 3.72
C PHE A 61 8.77 -16.97 3.77
N VAL A 62 9.56 -16.64 4.76
CA VAL A 62 10.14 -15.31 4.96
C VAL A 62 11.65 -15.49 5.08
N ASP A 63 12.41 -14.87 4.20
CA ASP A 63 13.86 -15.05 4.06
C ASP A 63 14.30 -16.53 3.95
N GLY A 64 13.44 -17.35 3.30
CA GLY A 64 13.63 -18.80 3.16
C GLY A 64 13.25 -19.63 4.37
N ILE A 65 12.80 -19.03 5.48
CA ILE A 65 12.35 -19.68 6.70
C ILE A 65 10.85 -19.96 6.63
N ASP A 66 10.42 -21.19 6.86
CA ASP A 66 8.99 -21.52 7.00
C ASP A 66 8.44 -20.91 8.29
N VAL A 67 7.49 -20.00 8.15
CA VAL A 67 6.91 -19.22 9.26
C VAL A 67 6.23 -20.12 10.30
N SER A 68 5.67 -21.26 9.89
CA SER A 68 4.99 -22.19 10.79
C SER A 68 5.97 -23.07 11.55
N ALA A 69 7.12 -23.39 10.94
CA ALA A 69 8.12 -24.25 11.53
C ALA A 69 9.06 -23.48 12.47
N ASP A 70 9.46 -22.26 12.10
CA ASP A 70 10.40 -21.44 12.89
C ASP A 70 9.96 -19.95 12.91
N PRO A 71 8.92 -19.61 13.66
CA PRO A 71 8.46 -18.23 13.79
C PRO A 71 9.47 -17.34 14.55
N GLU A 72 10.36 -17.91 15.37
CA GLU A 72 11.40 -17.14 16.08
C GLU A 72 12.52 -16.76 15.11
N GLY A 73 12.98 -17.67 14.29
CA GLY A 73 13.95 -17.39 13.23
C GLY A 73 13.46 -16.29 12.28
N VAL A 74 12.16 -16.31 11.93
CA VAL A 74 11.56 -15.22 11.16
C VAL A 74 11.66 -13.89 11.89
N ARG A 75 11.29 -13.82 13.17
CA ARG A 75 11.31 -12.57 13.97
C ARG A 75 12.69 -11.92 14.07
N HIS A 76 13.75 -12.69 14.00
CA HIS A 76 15.12 -12.18 13.97
C HIS A 76 15.52 -11.56 12.62
N ARG A 77 14.79 -11.87 11.55
CA ARG A 77 15.04 -11.35 10.19
C ARG A 77 14.20 -10.16 9.81
N ILE A 78 13.16 -9.87 10.60
CA ILE A 78 12.16 -8.87 10.24
C ILE A 78 12.11 -7.73 11.25
N GLY A 79 11.85 -6.51 10.75
CA GLY A 79 11.35 -5.42 11.57
C GLY A 79 9.85 -5.25 11.32
N TYR A 80 9.10 -4.85 12.34
CA TYR A 80 7.66 -4.62 12.22
C TYR A 80 7.26 -3.28 12.82
N MET A 81 6.60 -2.47 12.02
CA MET A 81 6.00 -1.23 12.43
C MET A 81 4.48 -1.33 12.28
N SER A 82 3.77 -1.39 13.39
CA SER A 82 2.32 -1.53 13.42
C SER A 82 1.60 -0.21 13.16
N GLN A 83 0.36 -0.29 12.65
CA GLN A 83 -0.51 0.86 12.36
C GLN A 83 -0.73 1.76 13.58
N LYS A 84 -0.96 1.17 14.75
CA LYS A 84 -1.04 1.93 16.00
C LYS A 84 0.36 2.15 16.54
N PHE A 85 0.61 3.37 17.04
CA PHE A 85 1.85 3.68 17.72
C PHE A 85 2.08 2.68 18.87
N SER A 86 3.03 1.77 18.66
CA SER A 86 3.27 0.62 19.57
C SER A 86 4.42 0.88 20.53
N LEU A 87 5.03 2.06 20.49
CA LEU A 87 6.12 2.46 21.38
C LEU A 87 5.58 2.90 22.75
N TYR A 88 6.43 2.94 23.73
CA TYR A 88 6.08 3.36 25.08
C TYR A 88 5.98 4.88 25.14
N ASP A 89 4.78 5.41 25.25
CA ASP A 89 4.49 6.85 25.26
C ASP A 89 5.17 7.59 26.43
N ASP A 90 5.29 6.93 27.57
CA ASP A 90 5.91 7.49 28.80
C ASP A 90 7.44 7.47 28.78
N LEU A 91 8.05 6.65 27.91
CA LEU A 91 9.49 6.61 27.74
C LEU A 91 9.94 7.71 26.77
N THR A 92 11.15 8.22 27.00
CA THR A 92 11.82 9.13 26.07
C THR A 92 12.20 8.41 24.76
N VAL A 93 12.59 9.17 23.75
CA VAL A 93 13.12 8.64 22.48
C VAL A 93 14.31 7.72 22.74
N ALA A 94 15.28 8.17 23.55
CA ALA A 94 16.47 7.39 23.89
C ALA A 94 16.13 6.10 24.66
N GLU A 95 15.19 6.18 25.59
CA GLU A 95 14.74 5.01 26.35
C GLU A 95 13.98 4.00 25.50
N ASN A 96 13.14 4.44 24.55
CA ASN A 96 12.50 3.55 23.59
C ASN A 96 13.54 2.79 22.74
N LEU A 97 14.51 3.51 22.12
CA LEU A 97 15.57 2.87 21.35
C LEU A 97 16.34 1.84 22.18
N ARG A 98 16.70 2.21 23.42
CA ARG A 98 17.42 1.29 24.32
C ARG A 98 16.60 0.10 24.73
N PHE A 99 15.31 0.28 24.99
CA PHE A 99 14.37 -0.82 25.33
C PHE A 99 14.29 -1.82 24.18
N TYR A 100 13.99 -1.34 22.94
CA TYR A 100 13.85 -2.22 21.77
C TYR A 100 15.18 -2.89 21.40
N GLY A 101 16.29 -2.17 21.45
CA GLY A 101 17.60 -2.77 21.20
C GLY A 101 17.92 -3.92 22.16
N LYS A 102 17.61 -3.75 23.45
CA LYS A 102 17.74 -4.83 24.44
C LYS A 102 16.77 -5.99 24.19
N ALA A 103 15.53 -5.69 23.77
CA ALA A 103 14.54 -6.71 23.43
C ALA A 103 14.97 -7.57 22.24
N TYR A 104 15.68 -6.98 21.27
CA TYR A 104 16.30 -7.70 20.15
C TYR A 104 17.63 -8.38 20.51
N GLY A 105 18.05 -8.32 21.78
CA GLY A 105 19.24 -9.01 22.27
C GLY A 105 20.55 -8.21 22.17
N LEU A 106 20.52 -6.97 21.69
CA LEU A 106 21.70 -6.10 21.62
C LEU A 106 22.19 -5.72 23.01
N ARG A 107 23.52 -5.67 23.21
CA ARG A 107 24.13 -5.41 24.52
C ARG A 107 25.36 -4.53 24.41
N ASN A 108 25.68 -3.89 25.51
CA ASN A 108 26.93 -3.13 25.71
C ASN A 108 27.21 -2.15 24.55
N ARG A 109 28.43 -2.19 24.02
CA ARG A 109 28.90 -1.28 22.97
C ARG A 109 28.13 -1.43 21.66
N GLU A 110 27.73 -2.63 21.30
CA GLU A 110 26.90 -2.88 20.11
C GLU A 110 25.58 -2.13 20.20
N LEU A 111 24.88 -2.22 21.34
CA LEU A 111 23.63 -1.50 21.58
C LEU A 111 23.81 0.02 21.43
N GLU A 112 24.83 0.61 22.06
CA GLU A 112 25.04 2.05 22.00
C GLU A 112 25.40 2.50 20.56
N ASN A 113 26.23 1.75 19.85
CA ASN A 113 26.55 2.05 18.45
C ASN A 113 25.30 2.02 17.54
N LYS A 114 24.44 1.03 17.73
CA LYS A 114 23.19 0.92 16.96
C LYS A 114 22.19 2.02 17.31
N ILE A 115 22.10 2.40 18.55
CA ILE A 115 21.28 3.55 18.97
C ILE A 115 21.79 4.84 18.31
N GLU A 116 23.10 5.11 18.31
CA GLU A 116 23.69 6.29 17.70
C GLU A 116 23.47 6.31 16.17
N GLU A 117 23.60 5.14 15.52
CA GLU A 117 23.26 4.98 14.11
C GLU A 117 21.78 5.33 13.85
N MET A 118 20.84 4.80 14.64
CA MET A 118 19.41 5.06 14.47
C MET A 118 19.04 6.51 14.76
N ILE A 119 19.68 7.15 15.75
CA ILE A 119 19.50 8.57 16.04
C ILE A 119 19.87 9.42 14.84
N THR A 120 21.02 9.15 14.24
CA THR A 120 21.53 9.87 13.07
C THR A 120 20.64 9.65 11.85
N ARG A 121 20.39 8.40 11.51
CA ARG A 121 19.60 7.98 10.34
C ARG A 121 18.17 8.53 10.34
N ASN A 122 17.54 8.53 11.51
CA ASN A 122 16.15 9.00 11.66
C ASN A 122 16.04 10.47 12.11
N ALA A 123 17.17 11.19 12.23
CA ALA A 123 17.27 12.58 12.67
C ALA A 123 16.61 12.82 14.04
N LEU A 124 16.75 11.89 14.98
CA LEU A 124 16.10 11.92 16.30
C LEU A 124 16.87 12.77 17.34
N GLY A 125 18.09 13.22 17.05
CA GLY A 125 18.97 13.94 17.97
C GLY A 125 18.29 15.03 18.78
N PRO A 126 17.53 15.97 18.18
CA PRO A 126 16.88 17.06 18.92
C PRO A 126 15.77 16.63 19.91
N TYR A 127 15.39 15.37 19.91
CA TYR A 127 14.22 14.85 20.66
C TYR A 127 14.55 13.75 21.66
N LEU A 128 15.83 13.42 21.88
CA LEU A 128 16.28 12.27 22.68
C LEU A 128 15.65 12.21 24.07
N ASP A 129 15.56 13.34 24.76
CA ASP A 129 15.01 13.45 26.10
C ASP A 129 13.50 13.70 26.14
N ARG A 130 12.86 13.79 24.95
CA ARG A 130 11.41 13.98 24.86
C ARG A 130 10.69 12.65 24.97
N GLN A 131 9.62 12.60 25.77
CA GLN A 131 8.73 11.46 25.83
C GLN A 131 8.08 11.19 24.45
N ALA A 132 8.02 9.92 24.06
CA ALA A 132 7.48 9.51 22.76
C ALA A 132 6.03 9.97 22.57
N GLY A 133 5.21 9.94 23.62
CA GLY A 133 3.84 10.44 23.60
C GLY A 133 3.69 11.91 23.20
N ARG A 134 4.72 12.72 23.44
CA ARG A 134 4.74 14.17 23.12
C ARG A 134 5.32 14.50 21.75
N LEU A 135 5.71 13.53 20.97
CA LEU A 135 6.15 13.71 19.59
C LEU A 135 4.96 13.96 18.65
N SER A 136 5.18 14.70 17.57
CA SER A 136 4.22 14.73 16.46
C SER A 136 4.16 13.38 15.75
N GLY A 137 3.08 13.12 14.99
CA GLY A 137 2.89 11.86 14.28
C GLY A 137 4.10 11.46 13.43
N GLY A 138 4.66 12.38 12.64
CA GLY A 138 5.83 12.10 11.80
C GLY A 138 7.09 11.74 12.61
N TRP A 139 7.31 12.34 13.77
CA TRP A 139 8.43 11.98 14.66
C TRP A 139 8.20 10.64 15.37
N LYS A 140 6.94 10.33 15.72
CA LYS A 140 6.57 9.01 16.23
C LYS A 140 6.88 7.91 15.22
N GLN A 141 6.54 8.13 13.95
CA GLN A 141 6.83 7.18 12.87
C GLN A 141 8.34 6.98 12.65
N ARG A 142 9.14 8.06 12.69
CA ARG A 142 10.60 7.96 12.60
C ARG A 142 11.21 7.20 13.77
N LEU A 143 10.71 7.41 14.98
CA LEU A 143 11.14 6.64 16.16
C LEU A 143 10.76 5.17 16.01
N ALA A 144 9.54 4.86 15.58
CA ALA A 144 9.08 3.50 15.36
C ALA A 144 9.93 2.77 14.30
N LEU A 145 10.23 3.45 13.19
CA LEU A 145 11.12 2.93 12.16
C LEU A 145 12.54 2.69 12.70
N GLY A 146 13.09 3.65 13.46
CA GLY A 146 14.40 3.49 14.12
C GLY A 146 14.43 2.28 15.05
N CYS A 147 13.39 2.08 15.86
CA CYS A 147 13.28 0.90 16.72
C CYS A 147 13.19 -0.41 15.92
N ALA A 148 12.46 -0.42 14.80
CA ALA A 148 12.31 -1.61 13.95
C ALA A 148 13.60 -1.97 13.19
N LEU A 149 14.53 -1.04 13.03
CA LEU A 149 15.80 -1.22 12.31
C LEU A 149 16.99 -1.62 13.21
N LEU A 150 16.87 -1.54 14.55
CA LEU A 150 18.00 -1.71 15.49
C LEU A 150 18.80 -3.00 15.31
N HIS A 151 18.15 -4.08 14.92
CA HIS A 151 18.75 -5.43 14.80
C HIS A 151 19.09 -5.84 13.38
N ASP A 152 19.22 -4.85 12.47
CA ASP A 152 19.55 -5.03 11.05
C ASP A 152 18.64 -6.03 10.32
N PRO A 153 17.33 -5.84 10.32
CA PRO A 153 16.42 -6.75 9.64
C PRO A 153 16.63 -6.71 8.12
N THR A 154 16.44 -7.85 7.46
CA THR A 154 16.48 -7.95 5.99
C THR A 154 15.14 -7.54 5.35
N ILE A 155 14.04 -7.62 6.12
CA ILE A 155 12.69 -7.31 5.67
C ILE A 155 12.01 -6.41 6.70
N LEU A 156 11.35 -5.34 6.23
CA LEU A 156 10.52 -4.46 7.06
C LEU A 156 9.05 -4.56 6.67
N TYR A 157 8.22 -4.94 7.63
CA TYR A 157 6.77 -4.85 7.51
C TYR A 157 6.28 -3.53 8.08
N LEU A 158 5.60 -2.74 7.25
CA LEU A 158 5.08 -1.43 7.60
C LEU A 158 3.55 -1.44 7.43
N ASP A 159 2.82 -1.45 8.53
CA ASP A 159 1.36 -1.49 8.51
C ASP A 159 0.79 -0.07 8.55
N GLU A 160 0.42 0.46 7.38
CA GLU A 160 -0.07 1.84 7.18
C GLU A 160 0.85 2.92 7.80
N PRO A 161 2.14 2.95 7.41
CA PRO A 161 3.17 3.72 8.11
C PRO A 161 2.95 5.23 8.09
N THR A 162 2.10 5.73 7.22
CA THR A 162 1.86 7.16 7.02
C THR A 162 0.49 7.61 7.47
N ALA A 163 -0.29 6.70 8.09
CA ALA A 163 -1.61 7.05 8.58
C ALA A 163 -1.54 8.18 9.63
N GLY A 164 -2.32 9.25 9.39
CA GLY A 164 -2.43 10.36 10.33
C GLY A 164 -1.23 11.29 10.42
N ILE A 165 -0.27 11.23 9.49
CA ILE A 165 0.83 12.20 9.41
C ILE A 165 0.62 13.21 8.27
N ASP A 166 1.25 14.38 8.41
CA ASP A 166 1.16 15.44 7.40
C ASP A 166 1.89 15.06 6.09
N PRO A 167 1.55 15.71 4.95
CA PRO A 167 2.15 15.36 3.65
C PRO A 167 3.67 15.53 3.59
N VAL A 168 4.25 16.49 4.35
CA VAL A 168 5.70 16.72 4.36
C VAL A 168 6.41 15.59 5.11
N ALA A 169 5.88 15.19 6.27
CA ALA A 169 6.41 14.07 7.04
C ALA A 169 6.26 12.74 6.24
N ARG A 170 5.13 12.55 5.53
CA ARG A 170 4.90 11.39 4.64
C ARG A 170 5.99 11.32 3.56
N ARG A 171 6.23 12.40 2.82
CA ARG A 171 7.25 12.44 1.78
C ARG A 171 8.62 12.08 2.34
N ARG A 172 9.03 12.70 3.46
CA ARG A 172 10.34 12.43 4.10
C ARG A 172 10.47 10.97 4.60
N LEU A 173 9.37 10.35 5.02
CA LEU A 173 9.38 8.93 5.39
C LEU A 173 9.63 8.06 4.16
N TRP A 174 8.92 8.31 3.06
CA TRP A 174 9.11 7.58 1.80
C TRP A 174 10.52 7.76 1.23
N ASP A 175 11.09 8.97 1.28
CA ASP A 175 12.47 9.22 0.85
C ASP A 175 13.46 8.33 1.65
N LEU A 176 13.25 8.19 2.97
CA LEU A 176 14.05 7.31 3.82
C LEU A 176 13.84 5.82 3.48
N LEU A 177 12.61 5.40 3.18
CA LEU A 177 12.34 4.01 2.78
C LEU A 177 13.06 3.66 1.47
N PHE A 178 13.08 4.56 0.49
CA PHE A 178 13.82 4.36 -0.77
C PHE A 178 15.33 4.30 -0.56
N GLU A 179 15.89 5.14 0.31
CA GLU A 179 17.30 5.07 0.68
C GLU A 179 17.66 3.71 1.27
N LEU A 180 16.84 3.21 2.19
CA LEU A 180 17.02 1.91 2.84
C LEU A 180 16.84 0.73 1.86
N SER A 181 15.88 0.83 0.92
CA SER A 181 15.69 -0.15 -0.15
C SER A 181 16.92 -0.23 -1.05
N GLY A 182 17.50 0.94 -1.40
CA GLY A 182 18.79 1.02 -2.12
C GLY A 182 19.96 0.36 -1.38
N GLN A 183 19.87 0.20 -0.04
CA GLN A 183 20.83 -0.53 0.78
C GLN A 183 20.52 -2.04 0.89
N GLY A 184 19.46 -2.52 0.22
CA GLY A 184 19.08 -3.94 0.14
C GLY A 184 18.01 -4.40 1.12
N ILE A 185 17.40 -3.50 1.91
CA ILE A 185 16.28 -3.85 2.77
C ILE A 185 15.01 -4.02 1.91
N THR A 186 14.29 -5.11 2.13
CA THR A 186 13.01 -5.38 1.47
C THR A 186 11.87 -4.77 2.30
N PHE A 187 10.92 -4.12 1.63
CA PHE A 187 9.76 -3.51 2.29
C PHE A 187 8.47 -4.19 1.90
N PHE A 188 7.66 -4.53 2.89
CA PHE A 188 6.28 -4.93 2.74
C PHE A 188 5.39 -3.85 3.36
N VAL A 189 4.80 -2.99 2.54
CA VAL A 189 4.05 -1.82 2.98
C VAL A 189 2.56 -2.05 2.76
N THR A 190 1.74 -2.01 3.82
CA THR A 190 0.30 -1.93 3.62
C THR A 190 -0.13 -0.48 3.51
N THR A 191 -1.03 -0.20 2.59
CA THR A 191 -1.64 1.11 2.45
C THR A 191 -3.03 1.03 1.82
N HIS A 192 -3.80 2.07 1.97
CA HIS A 192 -5.03 2.33 1.22
C HIS A 192 -4.94 3.66 0.43
N TYR A 193 -3.76 4.29 0.41
CA TYR A 193 -3.48 5.52 -0.33
C TYR A 193 -2.89 5.21 -1.70
N MET A 194 -3.51 5.72 -2.76
CA MET A 194 -3.08 5.47 -4.14
C MET A 194 -1.75 6.15 -4.49
N ASP A 195 -1.51 7.34 -3.93
CA ASP A 195 -0.24 8.07 -4.07
C ASP A 195 0.97 7.33 -3.45
N GLU A 196 0.72 6.46 -2.49
CA GLU A 196 1.73 5.55 -1.93
C GLU A 196 1.91 4.30 -2.77
N ALA A 197 0.81 3.76 -3.31
CA ALA A 197 0.85 2.64 -4.24
C ALA A 197 1.71 2.95 -5.47
N GLU A 198 1.59 4.18 -6.01
CA GLU A 198 2.42 4.66 -7.13
C GLU A 198 3.93 4.65 -6.85
N ARG A 199 4.33 4.61 -5.57
CA ARG A 199 5.72 4.59 -5.14
C ARG A 199 6.29 3.17 -4.99
N CYS A 200 5.44 2.16 -4.98
CA CYS A 200 5.86 0.77 -4.85
C CYS A 200 6.30 0.22 -6.20
N SER A 201 7.31 -0.66 -6.19
CA SER A 201 7.79 -1.33 -7.39
C SER A 201 6.85 -2.45 -7.86
N HIS A 202 6.14 -3.04 -6.92
CA HIS A 202 5.16 -4.11 -7.14
C HIS A 202 3.98 -3.94 -6.19
N LEU A 203 2.78 -4.29 -6.65
CA LEU A 203 1.54 -4.13 -5.92
C LEU A 203 0.75 -5.44 -5.91
N ALA A 204 0.18 -5.75 -4.75
CA ALA A 204 -0.83 -6.77 -4.60
C ALA A 204 -2.08 -6.15 -3.98
N TYR A 205 -3.25 -6.39 -4.57
CA TYR A 205 -4.52 -5.83 -4.08
C TYR A 205 -5.38 -6.92 -3.46
N ILE A 206 -5.63 -6.80 -2.16
CA ILE A 206 -6.49 -7.71 -1.41
C ILE A 206 -7.88 -7.12 -1.18
N TYR A 207 -8.90 -7.89 -1.49
CA TYR A 207 -10.30 -7.53 -1.30
C TYR A 207 -11.07 -8.70 -0.70
N TYR A 208 -11.80 -8.49 0.41
CA TYR A 208 -12.48 -9.55 1.17
C TYR A 208 -11.64 -10.82 1.38
N GLY A 209 -10.39 -10.65 1.78
CA GLY A 209 -9.46 -11.74 2.07
C GLY A 209 -8.88 -12.45 0.84
N ARG A 210 -9.20 -12.03 -0.38
CA ARG A 210 -8.69 -12.60 -1.64
C ARG A 210 -7.79 -11.62 -2.36
N LEU A 211 -6.73 -12.14 -2.96
CA LEU A 211 -5.89 -11.35 -3.85
C LEU A 211 -6.60 -11.24 -5.21
N ILE A 212 -6.88 -10.00 -5.64
CA ILE A 212 -7.61 -9.72 -6.89
C ILE A 212 -6.75 -9.05 -7.96
N ALA A 213 -5.56 -8.56 -7.59
CA ALA A 213 -4.56 -8.08 -8.53
C ALA A 213 -3.15 -8.27 -7.95
N ASP A 214 -2.18 -8.52 -8.81
CA ASP A 214 -0.76 -8.69 -8.50
C ASP A 214 0.07 -8.27 -9.72
N GLY A 215 0.96 -7.28 -9.58
CA GLY A 215 1.78 -6.76 -10.68
C GLY A 215 2.44 -5.42 -10.38
N THR A 216 3.21 -4.92 -11.35
CA THR A 216 3.76 -3.55 -11.28
C THR A 216 2.63 -2.53 -11.48
N PRO A 217 2.78 -1.27 -11.00
CA PRO A 217 1.79 -0.21 -11.27
C PRO A 217 1.42 -0.11 -12.76
N ASP A 218 2.41 -0.18 -13.64
CA ASP A 218 2.19 -0.08 -15.09
C ASP A 218 1.46 -1.30 -15.66
N SER A 219 1.80 -2.51 -15.21
CA SER A 219 1.12 -3.73 -15.66
C SER A 219 -0.35 -3.75 -15.21
N LEU A 220 -0.64 -3.23 -14.02
CA LEU A 220 -2.01 -3.14 -13.50
C LEU A 220 -2.88 -2.17 -14.30
N ARG A 221 -2.31 -1.05 -14.76
CA ARG A 221 -3.02 -0.09 -15.63
C ARG A 221 -3.39 -0.66 -17.00
N THR A 222 -2.66 -1.67 -17.46
CA THR A 222 -2.86 -2.30 -18.78
C THR A 222 -3.66 -3.59 -18.71
N LEU A 223 -4.23 -3.95 -17.56
CA LEU A 223 -5.10 -5.12 -17.43
C LEU A 223 -6.32 -4.98 -18.38
N PRO A 224 -6.67 -6.03 -19.14
CA PRO A 224 -7.77 -5.97 -20.12
C PRO A 224 -9.12 -5.55 -19.54
N ASP A 225 -9.35 -5.88 -18.27
CA ASP A 225 -10.62 -5.58 -17.60
C ASP A 225 -10.74 -4.12 -17.15
N ILE A 226 -9.63 -3.36 -17.10
CA ILE A 226 -9.60 -1.96 -16.66
C ILE A 226 -9.99 -1.01 -17.79
N THR A 227 -9.53 -1.31 -19.00
CA THR A 227 -10.03 -0.67 -20.20
C THR A 227 -10.59 -1.78 -21.08
N PRO A 228 -11.91 -2.04 -21.02
CA PRO A 228 -12.53 -3.13 -21.74
C PRO A 228 -12.22 -3.04 -23.23
N ALA A 229 -12.09 -4.20 -23.91
CA ALA A 229 -11.88 -4.24 -25.34
C ALA A 229 -12.97 -3.42 -26.07
N GLY A 230 -12.57 -2.65 -27.07
CA GLY A 230 -13.48 -1.72 -27.74
C GLY A 230 -13.80 -0.46 -26.92
N SER A 231 -12.89 -0.04 -26.06
CA SER A 231 -13.02 1.19 -25.25
C SER A 231 -11.69 1.92 -25.15
N GLN A 232 -11.77 3.23 -24.94
CA GLN A 232 -10.64 4.09 -24.63
C GLN A 232 -11.01 5.13 -23.58
N ARG A 233 -10.01 5.73 -22.94
CA ARG A 233 -10.20 6.71 -21.88
C ARG A 233 -9.72 8.07 -22.32
N TYR A 234 -10.51 9.08 -21.96
CA TYR A 234 -10.15 10.48 -22.14
C TYR A 234 -10.27 11.26 -20.84
N GLU A 235 -9.35 12.18 -20.61
CA GLU A 235 -9.50 13.24 -19.64
C GLU A 235 -10.07 14.47 -20.34
N VAL A 236 -11.14 15.02 -19.78
CA VAL A 236 -11.83 16.22 -20.29
C VAL A 236 -11.74 17.30 -19.24
N SER A 237 -10.98 18.35 -19.51
CA SER A 237 -10.88 19.55 -18.67
C SER A 237 -12.02 20.52 -19.00
N THR A 238 -12.69 21.03 -17.97
CA THR A 238 -13.83 21.94 -18.11
C THR A 238 -13.99 22.83 -16.89
N ALA A 239 -14.47 24.06 -17.08
CA ALA A 239 -14.69 25.00 -15.99
C ALA A 239 -15.74 24.53 -14.96
N ASN A 240 -16.75 23.76 -15.40
CA ASN A 240 -17.83 23.26 -14.53
C ASN A 240 -17.97 21.74 -14.62
N VAL A 241 -17.08 21.02 -13.91
CA VAL A 241 -17.02 19.55 -13.91
C VAL A 241 -18.32 18.89 -13.47
N THR A 242 -19.05 19.46 -12.49
CA THR A 242 -20.27 18.84 -11.96
C THR A 242 -21.43 18.87 -12.96
N ALA A 243 -21.61 20.00 -13.65
CA ALA A 243 -22.61 20.13 -14.72
C ALA A 243 -22.21 19.27 -15.91
N ALA A 244 -20.93 19.30 -16.28
CA ALA A 244 -20.39 18.56 -17.40
C ALA A 244 -20.47 17.04 -17.20
N LEU A 245 -20.24 16.52 -15.99
CA LEU A 245 -20.35 15.09 -15.70
C LEU A 245 -21.72 14.50 -16.07
N ARG A 246 -22.81 15.17 -15.65
CA ARG A 246 -24.16 14.72 -15.95
C ARG A 246 -24.43 14.68 -17.45
N LYS A 247 -23.99 15.70 -18.17
CA LYS A 247 -24.14 15.83 -19.62
C LYS A 247 -23.24 14.81 -20.35
N ALA A 248 -22.00 14.59 -19.88
CA ALA A 248 -21.09 13.60 -20.44
C ALA A 248 -21.66 12.17 -20.34
N ARG A 249 -22.26 11.83 -19.20
CA ARG A 249 -22.94 10.52 -19.00
C ARG A 249 -24.16 10.32 -19.90
N ALA A 250 -24.72 11.40 -20.47
CA ALA A 250 -25.83 11.33 -21.41
C ALA A 250 -25.37 11.16 -22.89
N VAL A 251 -24.08 11.16 -23.16
CA VAL A 251 -23.53 10.83 -24.48
C VAL A 251 -23.58 9.32 -24.68
N PRO A 252 -24.25 8.81 -25.75
CA PRO A 252 -24.45 7.37 -25.91
C PRO A 252 -23.17 6.54 -25.95
N SER A 253 -22.08 7.08 -26.51
CA SER A 253 -20.78 6.40 -26.63
C SER A 253 -19.94 6.51 -25.33
N VAL A 254 -20.40 7.23 -24.31
CA VAL A 254 -19.74 7.29 -23.01
C VAL A 254 -20.26 6.17 -22.12
N LYS A 255 -19.44 5.14 -21.90
CA LYS A 255 -19.77 3.98 -21.07
C LYS A 255 -19.76 4.32 -19.58
N SER A 256 -18.80 5.14 -19.15
CA SER A 256 -18.74 5.69 -17.80
C SER A 256 -18.02 7.03 -17.76
N ALA A 257 -18.31 7.85 -16.75
CA ALA A 257 -17.59 9.10 -16.51
C ALA A 257 -17.54 9.37 -14.99
N THR A 258 -16.38 9.86 -14.53
CA THR A 258 -16.12 10.20 -13.11
C THR A 258 -15.41 11.55 -13.02
N ILE A 259 -15.54 12.24 -11.88
CA ILE A 259 -14.80 13.48 -11.63
C ILE A 259 -13.44 13.14 -11.03
N PHE A 260 -12.40 13.77 -11.57
CA PHE A 260 -11.06 13.73 -11.02
C PHE A 260 -10.50 15.16 -10.95
N GLY A 261 -10.46 15.74 -9.76
CA GLY A 261 -10.06 17.13 -9.55
C GLY A 261 -10.90 18.13 -10.34
N ARG A 262 -10.29 18.77 -11.36
CA ARG A 262 -10.93 19.72 -12.28
C ARG A 262 -11.27 19.12 -13.64
N SER A 263 -11.17 17.80 -13.79
CA SER A 263 -11.39 17.09 -15.05
C SER A 263 -12.44 15.99 -14.87
N ILE A 264 -12.93 15.49 -15.99
CA ILE A 264 -13.76 14.29 -16.09
C ILE A 264 -12.91 13.22 -16.76
N HIS A 265 -12.80 12.06 -16.13
CA HIS A 265 -12.28 10.86 -16.77
C HIS A 265 -13.46 10.12 -17.40
N ALA A 266 -13.46 10.00 -18.71
CA ALA A 266 -14.50 9.35 -19.48
C ALA A 266 -13.98 8.07 -20.14
N LEU A 267 -14.68 6.95 -19.92
CA LEU A 267 -14.50 5.72 -20.67
C LEU A 267 -15.49 5.76 -21.84
N VAL A 268 -14.99 5.71 -23.07
CA VAL A 268 -15.80 5.79 -24.28
C VAL A 268 -15.56 4.57 -25.17
N GLU A 269 -16.42 4.36 -26.16
CA GLU A 269 -16.17 3.37 -27.23
C GLU A 269 -14.89 3.74 -28.00
N ASP A 270 -14.10 2.75 -28.42
CA ASP A 270 -12.85 2.95 -29.16
C ASP A 270 -13.05 3.60 -30.54
N SER A 271 -14.27 3.48 -31.09
CA SER A 271 -14.70 4.18 -32.31
C SER A 271 -14.82 5.69 -32.13
N MET A 272 -15.00 6.19 -30.90
CA MET A 272 -15.17 7.61 -30.57
C MET A 272 -13.82 8.31 -30.49
N THR A 273 -13.48 9.06 -31.54
CA THR A 273 -12.26 9.88 -31.55
C THR A 273 -12.35 11.05 -30.56
N GLN A 274 -11.19 11.60 -30.20
CA GLN A 274 -11.10 12.79 -29.34
C GLN A 274 -11.93 13.95 -29.90
N ALA A 275 -11.87 14.19 -31.21
CA ALA A 275 -12.60 15.27 -31.88
C ALA A 275 -14.12 15.05 -31.86
N GLU A 276 -14.57 13.82 -32.04
CA GLU A 276 -15.99 13.46 -31.94
C GLU A 276 -16.52 13.64 -30.54
N LEU A 277 -15.78 13.20 -29.53
CA LEU A 277 -16.14 13.40 -28.12
C LEU A 277 -16.24 14.91 -27.81
N GLU A 278 -15.29 15.72 -28.26
CA GLU A 278 -15.31 17.15 -28.07
C GLU A 278 -16.57 17.80 -28.72
N ASN A 279 -16.89 17.41 -29.93
CA ASN A 279 -18.07 17.90 -30.62
C ASN A 279 -19.38 17.52 -29.91
N GLU A 280 -19.49 16.26 -29.43
CA GLU A 280 -20.64 15.76 -28.68
C GLU A 280 -20.83 16.49 -27.35
N LEU A 281 -19.73 16.80 -26.67
CA LEU A 281 -19.76 17.54 -25.41
C LEU A 281 -20.14 19.01 -25.63
N ARG A 282 -19.57 19.66 -26.64
CA ARG A 282 -19.90 21.04 -27.02
C ARG A 282 -21.35 21.18 -27.50
N ALA A 283 -21.88 20.21 -28.24
CA ALA A 283 -23.29 20.18 -28.66
C ALA A 283 -24.27 20.11 -27.47
N ARG A 284 -23.78 19.73 -26.27
CA ARG A 284 -24.54 19.70 -25.01
C ARG A 284 -24.21 20.89 -24.10
N ASP A 285 -23.69 21.97 -24.65
CA ASP A 285 -23.26 23.17 -23.91
C ASP A 285 -22.26 22.86 -22.79
N ILE A 286 -21.29 22.00 -23.05
CA ILE A 286 -20.11 21.79 -22.17
C ILE A 286 -18.97 22.61 -22.77
N GLU A 287 -18.45 23.54 -21.98
CA GLU A 287 -17.23 24.25 -22.32
C GLU A 287 -16.03 23.32 -22.09
N VAL A 288 -15.46 22.81 -23.18
CA VAL A 288 -14.29 21.93 -23.16
C VAL A 288 -13.03 22.77 -23.32
N GLU A 289 -12.19 22.78 -22.32
CA GLU A 289 -10.88 23.44 -22.31
C GLU A 289 -9.83 22.58 -23.02
N GLU A 290 -9.77 21.30 -22.67
CA GLU A 290 -8.82 20.33 -23.22
C GLU A 290 -9.40 18.91 -23.15
N ILE A 291 -9.10 18.08 -24.16
CA ILE A 291 -9.29 16.63 -24.12
C ILE A 291 -7.97 15.97 -24.44
N ARG A 292 -7.60 14.97 -23.66
CA ARG A 292 -6.42 14.14 -23.92
C ARG A 292 -6.68 12.67 -23.64
N ALA A 293 -6.02 11.79 -24.40
CA ALA A 293 -6.04 10.36 -24.11
C ALA A 293 -5.43 10.12 -22.72
N LEU A 294 -6.06 9.26 -21.93
CA LEU A 294 -5.70 8.98 -20.55
C LEU A 294 -5.41 7.49 -20.37
N LEU A 295 -4.27 7.18 -19.76
CA LEU A 295 -4.07 5.88 -19.14
C LEU A 295 -4.83 5.85 -17.82
N PRO A 296 -5.45 4.70 -17.44
CA PRO A 296 -6.12 4.58 -16.17
C PRO A 296 -5.16 4.88 -15.00
N SER A 297 -5.62 5.63 -14.01
CA SER A 297 -4.93 5.76 -12.74
C SER A 297 -5.01 4.44 -11.96
N LEU A 298 -4.15 4.24 -10.95
CA LEU A 298 -4.31 3.08 -10.05
C LEU A 298 -5.67 3.12 -9.31
N GLU A 299 -6.20 4.31 -9.04
CA GLU A 299 -7.54 4.45 -8.45
C GLU A 299 -8.62 3.89 -9.38
N ASP A 300 -8.57 4.21 -10.68
CA ASP A 300 -9.47 3.62 -11.69
C ASP A 300 -9.36 2.10 -11.71
N VAL A 301 -8.12 1.57 -11.69
CA VAL A 301 -7.84 0.12 -11.66
C VAL A 301 -8.54 -0.54 -10.48
N PHE A 302 -8.34 -0.03 -9.28
CA PHE A 302 -8.88 -0.65 -8.07
C PHE A 302 -10.40 -0.49 -7.95
N VAL A 303 -10.95 0.62 -8.41
CA VAL A 303 -12.40 0.82 -8.47
C VAL A 303 -13.04 -0.22 -9.40
N GLU A 304 -12.51 -0.37 -10.63
CA GLU A 304 -13.05 -1.34 -11.60
C GLU A 304 -12.91 -2.79 -11.09
N LEU A 305 -11.74 -3.19 -10.57
CA LEU A 305 -11.53 -4.51 -10.01
C LEU A 305 -12.48 -4.80 -8.84
N THR A 306 -12.72 -3.80 -8.00
CA THR A 306 -13.64 -3.93 -6.86
C THR A 306 -15.08 -4.13 -7.33
N TYR A 307 -15.56 -3.34 -8.29
CA TYR A 307 -16.91 -3.50 -8.86
C TYR A 307 -17.11 -4.88 -9.50
N LYS A 308 -16.13 -5.34 -10.28
CA LYS A 308 -16.17 -6.66 -10.91
C LYS A 308 -16.33 -7.77 -9.87
N HIS A 309 -15.50 -7.75 -8.82
CA HIS A 309 -15.58 -8.77 -7.77
C HIS A 309 -16.84 -8.69 -6.91
N GLN A 310 -17.42 -7.50 -6.72
CA GLN A 310 -18.73 -7.37 -6.04
C GLN A 310 -19.84 -8.03 -6.87
N THR A 311 -19.88 -7.76 -8.17
CA THR A 311 -20.88 -8.33 -9.08
C THR A 311 -20.76 -9.85 -9.17
N GLU A 312 -19.54 -10.39 -9.27
CA GLU A 312 -19.29 -11.83 -9.26
C GLU A 312 -19.74 -12.50 -7.95
N ALA A 313 -19.51 -11.86 -6.81
CA ALA A 313 -19.92 -12.36 -5.50
C ALA A 313 -21.45 -12.33 -5.32
N GLU A 314 -22.14 -11.33 -5.84
CA GLU A 314 -23.60 -11.24 -5.83
C GLU A 314 -24.24 -12.32 -6.71
N VAL A 315 -23.71 -12.56 -7.91
CA VAL A 315 -24.17 -13.60 -8.81
C VAL A 315 -23.92 -15.00 -8.24
N ALA A 316 -22.80 -15.22 -7.54
CA ALA A 316 -22.49 -16.51 -6.92
C ALA A 316 -23.36 -16.84 -5.69
N ASN A 317 -24.02 -15.83 -5.08
CA ASN A 317 -24.89 -15.98 -3.92
C ASN A 317 -26.41 -15.92 -4.28
N ALA A 318 -26.76 -15.67 -5.53
CA ALA A 318 -28.11 -15.68 -6.07
C ALA A 318 -28.46 -17.03 -6.71
#